data_4e08b5c2ca3dc29417ba8fe02fd90455
#
_entry.id   4e08b5c2ca3dc29417ba8fe02fd90455
#
_cell.length_a   1.000
_cell.length_b   1.000
_cell.length_c   1.000
_cell.angle_alpha   90.00
_cell.angle_beta   90.00
_cell.angle_gamma   90.00
#
_symmetry.space_group_name_H-M   'P 1'
#
loop_
_entity.id
_entity.type
_entity.pdbx_description
1 polymer ?
#
loop_
_entity_poly.entity_id
_entity_poly.type
_entity_poly.pdbx_seq_one_letter_code
_entity_poly.pdbx_strand_id
1 'polypeptide(L)'
;LQPVILKKPKLVLLGIGGNDVLKGAPSQITKNNLINIINQLKSQSITVVLIAQPYISASALFGKASDNPIYQEVADLTDVPLLSEVWSEILSNNNLKSDQIHANPQGYAYFTDKLYQFLQNLGLCS
;
A
#
# COMPACT_ATOMS: atom_id res chain seq x y z
N LEU A 1 15.95 -0.75 -4.41
CA LEU A 1 15.68 -1.94 -3.58
C LEU A 1 16.95 -2.48 -2.90
N GLN A 2 18.09 -2.47 -3.59
CA GLN A 2 19.35 -2.98 -3.04
C GLN A 2 19.74 -2.34 -1.71
N PRO A 3 19.63 -1.01 -1.52
CA PRO A 3 19.92 -0.42 -0.21
C PRO A 3 19.04 -0.99 0.91
N VAL A 4 17.79 -1.32 0.62
CA VAL A 4 16.88 -1.93 1.60
C VAL A 4 17.34 -3.35 1.92
N ILE A 5 17.69 -4.15 0.93
CA ILE A 5 18.15 -5.53 1.10
C ILE A 5 19.47 -5.57 1.89
N LEU A 6 20.39 -4.63 1.57
CA LEU A 6 21.68 -4.56 2.25
C LEU A 6 21.55 -4.25 3.74
N LYS A 7 20.50 -3.54 4.16
CA LYS A 7 20.23 -3.30 5.58
C LYS A 7 19.65 -4.50 6.31
N LYS A 8 19.29 -5.56 5.59
CA LYS A 8 18.77 -6.83 6.13
C LYS A 8 17.60 -6.63 7.09
N PRO A 9 16.53 -5.91 6.66
CA PRO A 9 15.36 -5.75 7.52
C PRO A 9 14.66 -7.09 7.70
N LYS A 10 13.91 -7.22 8.79
CA LYS A 10 13.07 -8.40 9.02
C LYS A 10 11.69 -8.25 8.38
N LEU A 11 11.24 -7.03 8.20
CA LEU A 11 9.91 -6.69 7.70
C LEU A 11 10.02 -5.47 6.79
N VAL A 12 9.36 -5.53 5.65
CA VAL A 12 9.21 -4.39 4.74
C VAL A 12 7.72 -4.12 4.54
N LEU A 13 7.32 -2.88 4.77
CA LEU A 13 5.99 -2.39 4.47
C LEU A 13 6.04 -1.73 3.08
N LEU A 14 5.42 -2.37 2.11
CA LEU A 14 5.54 -1.95 0.71
C LEU A 14 4.28 -1.19 0.28
N GLY A 15 4.39 0.14 0.20
CA GLY A 15 3.28 1.01 -0.18
C GLY A 15 3.63 1.90 -1.36
N ILE A 16 3.95 1.30 -2.50
CA ILE A 16 4.36 2.00 -3.72
C ILE A 16 3.40 1.71 -4.88
N GLY A 17 3.57 2.44 -5.96
CA GLY A 17 2.78 2.28 -7.17
C GLY A 17 1.72 3.36 -7.38
N GLY A 18 1.41 4.14 -6.35
CA GLY A 18 0.43 5.22 -6.47
C GLY A 18 0.86 6.30 -7.47
N ASN A 19 2.15 6.65 -7.47
CA ASN A 19 2.70 7.62 -8.42
C ASN A 19 2.61 7.14 -9.87
N ASP A 20 2.78 5.84 -10.11
CA ASP A 20 2.66 5.27 -11.45
C ASP A 20 1.25 5.46 -12.00
N VAL A 21 0.24 5.25 -11.16
CA VAL A 21 -1.16 5.47 -11.53
C VAL A 21 -1.41 6.94 -11.85
N LEU A 22 -0.91 7.85 -11.00
CA LEU A 22 -1.03 9.30 -11.21
C LEU A 22 -0.37 9.76 -12.51
N LYS A 23 0.73 9.12 -12.89
CA LYS A 23 1.46 9.43 -14.13
C LYS A 23 0.89 8.72 -15.35
N GLY A 24 -0.17 7.92 -15.17
CA GLY A 24 -0.79 7.18 -16.26
C GLY A 24 -0.02 5.96 -16.71
N ALA A 25 0.87 5.42 -15.89
CA ALA A 25 1.60 4.18 -16.22
C ALA A 25 0.61 3.01 -16.36
N PRO A 26 0.84 2.10 -17.33
CA PRO A 26 -0.02 0.92 -17.45
C PRO A 26 -0.02 0.06 -16.19
N SER A 27 -1.20 -0.39 -15.78
CA SER A 27 -1.38 -1.21 -14.57
C SER A 27 -0.53 -2.48 -14.62
N GLN A 28 -0.34 -3.06 -15.82
CA GLN A 28 0.46 -4.28 -15.97
C GLN A 28 1.92 -4.05 -15.61
N ILE A 29 2.47 -2.89 -15.96
CA ILE A 29 3.86 -2.54 -15.60
C ILE A 29 3.99 -2.39 -14.09
N THR A 30 3.08 -1.66 -13.46
CA THR A 30 3.08 -1.48 -12.00
C THR A 30 2.94 -2.84 -11.30
N LYS A 31 2.04 -3.69 -11.76
CA LYS A 31 1.83 -5.02 -11.22
C LYS A 31 3.10 -5.86 -11.30
N ASN A 32 3.75 -5.89 -12.47
CA ASN A 32 4.99 -6.65 -12.67
C ASN A 32 6.11 -6.14 -11.77
N ASN A 33 6.24 -4.82 -11.62
CA ASN A 33 7.25 -4.23 -10.73
C ASN A 33 7.03 -4.63 -9.28
N LEU A 34 5.78 -4.60 -8.80
CA LEU A 34 5.44 -5.02 -7.44
C LEU A 34 5.78 -6.50 -7.22
N ILE A 35 5.42 -7.36 -8.16
CA ILE A 35 5.71 -8.80 -8.07
C ILE A 35 7.22 -9.03 -8.00
N ASN A 36 8.00 -8.36 -8.84
CA ASN A 36 9.45 -8.49 -8.85
C ASN A 36 10.07 -8.06 -7.52
N ILE A 37 9.63 -6.92 -6.98
CA ILE A 37 10.12 -6.41 -5.69
C ILE A 37 9.80 -7.40 -4.58
N ILE A 38 8.57 -7.88 -4.51
CA ILE A 38 8.15 -8.81 -3.47
C ILE A 38 8.95 -10.11 -3.56
N ASN A 39 9.12 -10.64 -4.76
CA ASN A 39 9.88 -11.90 -4.94
C ASN A 39 11.34 -11.74 -4.54
N GLN A 40 11.97 -10.59 -4.84
CA GLN A 40 13.33 -10.31 -4.40
C GLN A 40 13.43 -10.27 -2.87
N LEU A 41 12.48 -9.60 -2.21
CA LEU A 41 12.46 -9.53 -0.76
C LEU A 41 12.24 -10.90 -0.12
N LYS A 42 11.29 -11.68 -0.65
CA LYS A 42 11.03 -13.03 -0.15
C LYS A 42 12.22 -13.97 -0.34
N SER A 43 12.97 -13.81 -1.43
CA SER A 43 14.17 -14.61 -1.68
C SER A 43 15.26 -14.36 -0.65
N GLN A 44 15.22 -13.21 0.04
CA GLN A 44 16.14 -12.86 1.12
C GLN A 44 15.55 -13.15 2.50
N SER A 45 14.45 -13.91 2.56
CA SER A 45 13.75 -14.26 3.80
C SER A 45 13.19 -13.04 4.55
N ILE A 46 12.87 -11.97 3.81
CA ILE A 46 12.27 -10.75 4.37
C ILE A 46 10.76 -10.88 4.31
N THR A 47 10.09 -10.62 5.45
CA THR A 47 8.62 -10.59 5.50
C THR A 47 8.13 -9.30 4.83
N VAL A 48 7.12 -9.43 3.97
CA VAL A 48 6.55 -8.29 3.23
C VAL A 48 5.08 -8.14 3.58
N VAL A 49 4.66 -6.92 3.88
CA VAL A 49 3.25 -6.54 3.96
C VAL A 49 2.99 -5.52 2.86
N LEU A 50 2.06 -5.82 1.98
CA LEU A 50 1.69 -4.94 0.88
C LEU A 50 0.59 -4.00 1.36
N ILE A 51 0.73 -2.70 1.06
CA ILE A 51 -0.24 -1.67 1.42
C ILE A 51 -0.91 -1.19 0.15
N ALA A 52 -2.22 -1.40 0.05
CA ALA A 52 -2.99 -1.00 -1.12
C ALA A 52 -3.07 0.52 -1.23
N GLN A 53 -2.83 1.03 -2.44
CA GLN A 53 -2.96 2.44 -2.75
C GLN A 53 -4.31 2.70 -3.42
N PRO A 54 -4.89 3.89 -3.21
CA PRO A 54 -6.19 4.19 -3.81
C PRO A 54 -6.09 4.31 -5.33
N TYR A 55 -7.18 3.95 -5.99
CA TYR A 55 -7.34 4.16 -7.42
C TYR A 55 -7.77 5.60 -7.67
N ILE A 56 -6.95 6.36 -8.42
CA ILE A 56 -7.25 7.76 -8.72
C ILE A 56 -8.18 7.79 -9.95
N SER A 57 -9.44 8.10 -9.70
CA SER A 57 -10.50 8.12 -10.71
C SER A 57 -11.37 9.36 -10.52
N ALA A 58 -12.33 9.56 -11.44
CA ALA A 58 -13.33 10.62 -11.30
C ALA A 58 -14.11 10.48 -9.98
N SER A 59 -14.37 9.25 -9.54
CA SER A 59 -15.06 9.00 -8.28
C SER A 59 -14.28 9.52 -7.08
N ALA A 60 -12.96 9.45 -7.10
CA ALA A 60 -12.10 9.97 -6.03
C ALA A 60 -12.23 11.49 -5.92
N LEU A 61 -12.41 12.18 -7.04
CA LEU A 61 -12.61 13.63 -7.06
C LEU A 61 -13.91 14.05 -6.38
N PHE A 62 -14.89 13.16 -6.30
CA PHE A 62 -16.16 13.39 -5.63
C PHE A 62 -16.19 12.84 -4.20
N GLY A 63 -15.02 12.57 -3.62
CA GLY A 63 -14.91 12.13 -2.23
C GLY A 63 -15.05 10.63 -2.00
N LYS A 64 -15.07 9.84 -3.08
CA LYS A 64 -15.11 8.38 -2.99
C LYS A 64 -13.85 7.80 -3.59
N ALA A 65 -13.03 7.17 -2.77
CA ALA A 65 -11.81 6.48 -3.20
C ALA A 65 -11.97 4.98 -2.95
N SER A 66 -11.37 4.19 -3.82
CA SER A 66 -11.31 2.74 -3.66
C SER A 66 -9.92 2.26 -4.02
N ASP A 67 -9.53 1.09 -3.51
CA ASP A 67 -8.22 0.53 -3.79
C ASP A 67 -8.09 0.18 -5.27
N ASN A 68 -6.88 0.38 -5.80
CA ASN A 68 -6.56 -0.12 -7.12
C ASN A 68 -6.54 -1.66 -7.06
N PRO A 69 -7.31 -2.35 -7.93
CA PRO A 69 -7.42 -3.81 -7.88
C PRO A 69 -6.10 -4.56 -8.06
N ILE A 70 -5.07 -3.93 -8.61
CA ILE A 70 -3.79 -4.61 -8.82
C ILE A 70 -3.16 -5.08 -7.51
N TYR A 71 -3.41 -4.40 -6.39
CA TYR A 71 -2.81 -4.77 -5.11
C TYR A 71 -3.34 -6.11 -4.61
N GLN A 72 -4.64 -6.35 -4.75
CA GLN A 72 -5.22 -7.65 -4.39
C GLN A 72 -4.69 -8.74 -5.31
N GLU A 73 -4.58 -8.48 -6.61
CA GLU A 73 -4.01 -9.44 -7.56
C GLU A 73 -2.57 -9.79 -7.21
N VAL A 74 -1.75 -8.78 -6.91
CA VAL A 74 -0.34 -8.99 -6.53
C VAL A 74 -0.24 -9.77 -5.22
N ALA A 75 -1.05 -9.43 -4.22
CA ALA A 75 -1.04 -10.13 -2.95
C ALA A 75 -1.39 -11.61 -3.12
N ASP A 76 -2.39 -11.91 -3.94
CA ASP A 76 -2.81 -13.28 -4.22
C ASP A 76 -1.71 -14.07 -4.96
N LEU A 77 -1.05 -13.43 -5.93
CA LEU A 77 0.00 -14.08 -6.73
C LEU A 77 1.30 -14.29 -5.96
N THR A 78 1.60 -13.44 -4.98
CA THR A 78 2.84 -13.50 -4.22
C THR A 78 2.67 -14.07 -2.81
N ASP A 79 1.43 -14.32 -2.41
CA ASP A 79 1.09 -14.89 -1.10
C ASP A 79 1.64 -14.03 0.05
N VAL A 80 1.34 -12.73 0.00
CA VAL A 80 1.71 -11.79 1.07
C VAL A 80 0.46 -11.14 1.66
N PRO A 81 0.50 -10.73 2.96
CA PRO A 81 -0.61 -10.00 3.55
C PRO A 81 -0.82 -8.65 2.86
N LEU A 82 -2.08 -8.26 2.71
CA LEU A 82 -2.48 -6.99 2.10
C LEU A 82 -3.23 -6.14 3.13
N LEU A 83 -2.71 -4.95 3.43
CA LEU A 83 -3.47 -3.94 4.16
C LEU A 83 -4.33 -3.20 3.14
N SER A 84 -5.61 -3.52 3.11
CA SER A 84 -6.56 -3.00 2.12
C SER A 84 -7.45 -1.92 2.70
N GLU A 85 -7.93 -1.03 1.83
CA GLU A 85 -8.98 -0.05 2.07
C GLU A 85 -8.62 1.11 3.00
N VAL A 86 -7.51 1.09 3.72
CA VAL A 86 -7.20 2.11 4.74
C VAL A 86 -6.97 3.47 4.07
N TRP A 87 -6.11 3.54 3.06
CA TRP A 87 -5.88 4.79 2.33
C TRP A 87 -7.14 5.24 1.61
N SER A 88 -7.92 4.30 1.07
CA SER A 88 -9.19 4.61 0.40
C SER A 88 -10.20 5.21 1.38
N GLU A 89 -10.28 4.68 2.59
CA GLU A 89 -11.13 5.25 3.65
C GLU A 89 -10.69 6.68 4.01
N ILE A 90 -9.38 6.88 4.15
CA ILE A 90 -8.83 8.20 4.49
C ILE A 90 -9.19 9.21 3.41
N LEU A 91 -8.95 8.89 2.15
CA LEU A 91 -9.21 9.80 1.05
C LEU A 91 -10.71 9.97 0.74
N SER A 92 -11.56 9.10 1.27
CA SER A 92 -13.01 9.22 1.19
C SER A 92 -13.61 10.07 2.32
N ASN A 93 -12.78 10.47 3.31
CA ASN A 93 -13.24 11.22 4.48
C ASN A 93 -12.58 12.60 4.49
N ASN A 94 -13.39 13.65 4.31
CA ASN A 94 -12.91 15.04 4.26
C ASN A 94 -12.22 15.47 5.54
N ASN A 95 -12.53 14.85 6.68
CA ASN A 95 -11.90 15.17 7.96
C ASN A 95 -10.50 14.59 8.09
N LEU A 96 -10.11 13.66 7.21
CA LEU A 96 -8.84 12.95 7.28
C LEU A 96 -7.88 13.34 6.16
N LYS A 97 -8.26 14.25 5.26
CA LYS A 97 -7.42 14.61 4.13
C LYS A 97 -7.18 16.11 4.05
N SER A 98 -5.99 16.47 3.54
CA SER A 98 -5.60 17.87 3.31
C SER A 98 -5.99 18.34 1.91
N ASP A 99 -6.00 17.42 0.93
CA ASP A 99 -6.49 17.65 -0.43
C ASP A 99 -7.05 16.33 -0.99
N GLN A 100 -7.32 16.28 -2.29
CA GLN A 100 -7.97 15.11 -2.89
C GLN A 100 -7.15 13.83 -2.86
N ILE A 101 -5.83 13.95 -2.71
CA ILE A 101 -4.92 12.81 -2.80
C ILE A 101 -3.96 12.66 -1.61
N HIS A 102 -4.06 13.53 -0.61
CA HIS A 102 -3.17 13.51 0.55
C HIS A 102 -3.95 13.51 1.86
N ALA A 103 -3.46 12.74 2.82
CA ALA A 103 -3.98 12.75 4.18
C ALA A 103 -3.54 14.02 4.92
N ASN A 104 -4.33 14.43 5.91
CA ASN A 104 -3.92 15.43 6.91
C ASN A 104 -3.32 14.72 8.13
N PRO A 105 -2.88 15.45 9.19
CA PRO A 105 -2.32 14.79 10.38
C PRO A 105 -3.23 13.75 11.02
N GLN A 106 -4.54 14.00 11.06
CA GLN A 106 -5.50 13.04 11.59
C GLN A 106 -5.60 11.80 10.71
N GLY A 107 -5.50 11.97 9.38
CA GLY A 107 -5.48 10.86 8.42
C GLY A 107 -4.25 9.97 8.61
N TYR A 108 -3.08 10.58 8.80
CA TYR A 108 -1.87 9.80 9.08
C TYR A 108 -1.95 9.05 10.41
N ALA A 109 -2.54 9.67 11.44
CA ALA A 109 -2.75 9.00 12.72
C ALA A 109 -3.70 7.81 12.57
N TYR A 110 -4.77 7.98 11.81
CA TYR A 110 -5.70 6.90 11.49
C TYR A 110 -4.99 5.74 10.78
N PHE A 111 -4.16 6.06 9.78
CA PHE A 111 -3.37 5.06 9.07
C PHE A 111 -2.45 4.30 10.01
N THR A 112 -1.74 5.01 10.87
CA THR A 112 -0.80 4.40 11.84
C THR A 112 -1.52 3.42 12.76
N ASP A 113 -2.69 3.80 13.29
CA ASP A 113 -3.50 2.94 14.14
C ASP A 113 -3.93 1.67 13.42
N LYS A 114 -4.44 1.81 12.21
CA LYS A 114 -4.91 0.66 11.42
C LYS A 114 -3.76 -0.27 11.06
N LEU A 115 -2.62 0.29 10.66
CA LEU A 115 -1.42 -0.49 10.37
C LEU A 115 -0.96 -1.25 11.61
N TYR A 116 -0.90 -0.60 12.76
CA TYR A 116 -0.47 -1.24 14.00
C TYR A 116 -1.39 -2.41 14.36
N GLN A 117 -2.71 -2.20 14.31
CA GLN A 117 -3.68 -3.27 14.58
C GLN A 117 -3.50 -4.44 13.61
N PHE A 118 -3.28 -4.15 12.34
CA PHE A 118 -3.07 -5.16 11.31
C PHE A 118 -1.82 -5.99 11.60
N LEU A 119 -0.71 -5.33 11.93
CA LEU A 119 0.53 -6.01 12.26
C LEU A 119 0.42 -6.85 13.52
N GLN A 120 -0.32 -6.36 14.54
CA GLN A 120 -0.59 -7.14 15.75
C GLN A 120 -1.38 -8.41 15.43
N ASN A 121 -2.41 -8.30 14.59
CA ASN A 121 -3.25 -9.44 14.20
C ASN A 121 -2.45 -10.49 13.42
N LEU A 122 -1.42 -10.07 12.70
CA LEU A 122 -0.51 -10.98 11.98
C LEU A 122 0.59 -11.55 12.88
N GLY A 123 0.71 -11.08 14.12
CA GLY A 123 1.80 -11.50 15.01
C GLY A 123 3.15 -10.87 14.67
N LEU A 124 3.15 -9.77 13.91
CA LEU A 124 4.39 -9.11 13.46
C LEU A 124 4.84 -7.98 14.40
N CYS A 125 4.01 -7.58 15.35
CA CYS A 125 4.41 -6.67 16.45
C CYS A 125 3.54 -6.94 17.67
N SER A 126 4.02 -6.49 18.83
CA SER A 126 3.33 -6.71 20.10
C SER A 126 2.36 -5.57 20.42
#